data_ca5ad0951efe79c0f133b51e39b17185
#
_entry.id   ca5ad0951efe79c0f133b51e39b17185
#
_cell.length_a   1.000
_cell.length_b   1.000
_cell.length_c   1.000
_cell.angle_alpha   90.00
_cell.angle_beta   90.00
_cell.angle_gamma   90.00
#
_symmetry.space_group_name_H-M   'P 1'
#
loop_
_entity.id
_entity.type
_entity.pdbx_description
1 polymer ?
#
loop_
_entity_poly.entity_id
_entity_poly.type
_entity_poly.pdbx_seq_one_letter_code
_entity_poly.pdbx_strand_id
1 'polypeptide(L)'
;MKYTPTLARLIDSLRCLPGVGPKSAQRMAFYLLERDRDGGRTLSHALAEALQLVGHCKRCRMLTESELCSICASAQRDLTQLCVVESPADVVAIEQSGGFRGRYFVLMGHLSPLDGVGPAELGLDEFEQLLRAGEVREVILATNPTAEGEATAHYLGELALRLGLKASRIAHGVPVGGELEYVDGGTLAHALAGRTSVS
;
A
#
# COMPACT_ATOMS: atom_id res chain seq x y z
N MET A 1 37.29 18.12 -1.99
CA MET A 1 37.79 16.87 -1.36
C MET A 1 36.99 15.72 -1.94
N LYS A 2 37.63 14.72 -2.53
CA LYS A 2 36.92 13.55 -3.07
C LYS A 2 36.92 12.45 -1.99
N TYR A 3 35.77 11.82 -1.77
CA TYR A 3 35.67 10.66 -0.89
C TYR A 3 36.50 9.48 -1.41
N THR A 4 36.84 8.56 -0.53
CA THR A 4 37.38 7.26 -0.98
C THR A 4 36.33 6.54 -1.82
N PRO A 5 36.72 5.69 -2.79
CA PRO A 5 35.76 4.99 -3.66
C PRO A 5 34.69 4.22 -2.89
N THR A 6 35.06 3.56 -1.80
CA THR A 6 34.13 2.78 -0.96
C THR A 6 33.11 3.67 -0.24
N LEU A 7 33.57 4.80 0.32
CA LEU A 7 32.68 5.76 0.96
C LEU A 7 31.72 6.41 -0.03
N ALA A 8 32.20 6.76 -1.22
CA ALA A 8 31.35 7.30 -2.28
C ALA A 8 30.26 6.30 -2.67
N ARG A 9 30.59 5.04 -2.88
CA ARG A 9 29.60 3.99 -3.20
C ARG A 9 28.54 3.84 -2.10
N LEU A 10 28.95 3.85 -0.81
CA LEU A 10 27.99 3.76 0.29
C LEU A 10 27.00 4.96 0.27
N ILE A 11 27.52 6.18 0.09
CA ILE A 11 26.70 7.38 0.00
C ILE A 11 25.72 7.30 -1.19
N ASP A 12 26.21 6.87 -2.36
CA ASP A 12 25.37 6.74 -3.54
C ASP A 12 24.32 5.62 -3.39
N SER A 13 24.68 4.50 -2.76
CA SER A 13 23.73 3.40 -2.49
C SER A 13 22.60 3.81 -1.57
N LEU A 14 22.86 4.64 -0.54
CA LEU A 14 21.80 5.15 0.35
C LEU A 14 20.81 6.08 -0.35
N ARG A 15 21.17 6.66 -1.51
CA ARG A 15 20.30 7.53 -2.29
C ARG A 15 19.19 6.78 -3.06
N CYS A 16 19.22 5.45 -3.09
CA CYS A 16 18.11 4.66 -3.64
C CYS A 16 16.84 4.74 -2.78
N LEU A 17 16.96 5.21 -1.53
CA LEU A 17 15.83 5.32 -0.63
C LEU A 17 15.02 6.59 -0.90
N PRO A 18 13.67 6.52 -0.90
CA PRO A 18 12.82 7.68 -1.11
C PRO A 18 13.12 8.79 -0.09
N GLY A 19 13.17 10.03 -0.53
CA GLY A 19 13.46 11.18 0.34
C GLY A 19 14.91 11.32 0.81
N VAL A 20 15.81 10.41 0.42
CA VAL A 20 17.24 10.48 0.78
C VAL A 20 18.04 11.21 -0.30
N GLY A 21 18.23 12.52 -0.09
CA GLY A 21 19.10 13.34 -0.92
C GLY A 21 20.60 13.17 -0.57
N PRO A 22 21.50 13.80 -1.37
CA PRO A 22 22.95 13.65 -1.20
C PRO A 22 23.45 14.00 0.22
N LYS A 23 22.92 15.06 0.84
CA LYS A 23 23.31 15.48 2.20
C LYS A 23 22.86 14.49 3.27
N SER A 24 21.64 13.94 3.14
CA SER A 24 21.13 12.93 4.06
C SER A 24 21.90 11.63 3.94
N ALA A 25 22.18 11.16 2.71
CA ALA A 25 22.99 9.97 2.45
C ALA A 25 24.40 10.11 3.05
N GLN A 26 25.05 11.24 2.85
CA GLN A 26 26.37 11.53 3.44
C GLN A 26 26.32 11.45 4.97
N ARG A 27 25.33 12.10 5.60
CA ARG A 27 25.18 12.10 7.06
C ARG A 27 24.94 10.69 7.60
N MET A 28 24.11 9.90 6.94
CA MET A 28 23.85 8.51 7.30
C MET A 28 25.13 7.65 7.21
N ALA A 29 25.86 7.78 6.10
CA ALA A 29 27.11 7.03 5.91
C ALA A 29 28.15 7.37 7.00
N PHE A 30 28.34 8.63 7.33
CA PHE A 30 29.26 9.06 8.37
C PHE A 30 28.82 8.59 9.75
N TYR A 31 27.52 8.68 10.07
CA TYR A 31 26.98 8.17 11.33
C TYR A 31 27.31 6.68 11.52
N LEU A 32 26.99 5.85 10.51
CA LEU A 32 27.25 4.41 10.56
C LEU A 32 28.74 4.08 10.69
N LEU A 33 29.62 4.86 10.04
CA LEU A 33 31.06 4.56 10.04
C LEU A 33 31.78 5.09 11.27
N GLU A 34 31.31 6.18 11.88
CA GLU A 34 31.99 6.84 13.00
C GLU A 34 31.33 6.53 14.34
N ARG A 35 30.00 6.38 14.37
CA ARG A 35 29.25 6.30 15.63
C ARG A 35 28.66 4.94 15.90
N ASP A 36 28.21 4.22 14.84
CA ASP A 36 27.46 2.97 15.01
C ASP A 36 27.81 1.93 13.94
N ARG A 37 29.03 1.40 14.01
CA ARG A 37 29.48 0.35 13.08
C ARG A 37 28.71 -0.95 13.24
N ASP A 38 28.25 -1.27 14.44
CA ASP A 38 27.51 -2.49 14.73
C ASP A 38 26.08 -2.38 14.18
N GLY A 39 25.42 -1.22 14.35
CA GLY A 39 24.18 -0.91 13.66
C GLY A 39 24.30 -0.99 12.14
N GLY A 40 25.42 -0.50 11.59
CA GLY A 40 25.72 -0.65 10.16
C GLY A 40 25.84 -2.09 9.69
N ARG A 41 26.47 -2.97 10.48
CA ARG A 41 26.53 -4.42 10.19
C ARG A 41 25.18 -5.09 10.29
N THR A 42 24.43 -4.79 11.35
CA THR A 42 23.06 -5.30 11.57
C THR A 42 22.14 -4.91 10.41
N LEU A 43 22.16 -3.65 9.99
CA LEU A 43 21.38 -3.17 8.85
C LEU A 43 21.75 -3.91 7.56
N SER A 44 23.05 -4.08 7.29
CA SER A 44 23.52 -4.79 6.10
C SER A 44 23.04 -6.25 6.08
N HIS A 45 23.12 -6.97 7.21
CA HIS A 45 22.66 -8.35 7.32
C HIS A 45 21.13 -8.44 7.16
N ALA A 46 20.38 -7.61 7.89
CA ALA A 46 18.92 -7.61 7.82
C ALA A 46 18.40 -7.29 6.41
N LEU A 47 19.05 -6.34 5.71
CA LEU A 47 18.68 -6.02 4.34
C LEU A 47 18.96 -7.19 3.38
N ALA A 48 20.16 -7.81 3.51
CA ALA A 48 20.51 -8.96 2.67
C ALA A 48 19.56 -10.14 2.90
N GLU A 49 19.21 -10.43 4.14
CA GLU A 49 18.27 -11.48 4.53
C GLU A 49 16.85 -11.19 4.00
N ALA A 50 16.35 -9.98 4.22
CA ALA A 50 15.04 -9.59 3.75
C ALA A 50 14.90 -9.69 2.21
N LEU A 51 15.92 -9.27 1.46
CA LEU A 51 15.94 -9.37 0.00
C LEU A 51 15.92 -10.84 -0.50
N GLN A 52 16.37 -11.79 0.29
CA GLN A 52 16.38 -13.21 -0.07
C GLN A 52 15.07 -13.92 0.35
N LEU A 53 14.52 -13.58 1.50
CA LEU A 53 13.43 -14.32 2.12
C LEU A 53 12.06 -13.70 1.90
N VAL A 54 11.95 -12.37 1.81
CA VAL A 54 10.67 -11.68 1.69
C VAL A 54 10.27 -11.59 0.23
N GLY A 55 9.19 -12.28 -0.10
CA GLY A 55 8.53 -12.22 -1.40
C GLY A 55 7.10 -11.68 -1.29
N HIS A 56 6.26 -12.05 -2.24
CA HIS A 56 4.86 -11.65 -2.26
C HIS A 56 3.93 -12.85 -2.02
N CYS A 57 2.91 -12.63 -1.20
CA CYS A 57 1.82 -13.59 -1.02
C CYS A 57 1.16 -13.89 -2.37
N LYS A 58 1.07 -15.17 -2.74
CA LYS A 58 0.50 -15.60 -4.02
C LYS A 58 -0.99 -15.26 -4.20
N ARG A 59 -1.67 -14.85 -3.12
CA ARG A 59 -3.10 -14.50 -3.19
C ARG A 59 -3.34 -12.99 -3.17
N CYS A 60 -2.73 -12.26 -2.23
CA CYS A 60 -3.02 -10.84 -2.01
C CYS A 60 -1.88 -9.90 -2.36
N ARG A 61 -0.70 -10.42 -2.72
CA ARG A 61 0.53 -9.68 -3.04
C ARG A 61 1.16 -8.93 -1.86
N MET A 62 0.66 -9.11 -0.61
CA MET A 62 1.31 -8.59 0.59
C MET A 62 2.71 -9.18 0.74
N LEU A 63 3.64 -8.43 1.29
CA LEU A 63 4.99 -8.92 1.60
C LEU A 63 4.94 -10.04 2.64
N THR A 64 5.66 -11.14 2.40
CA THR A 64 5.68 -12.32 3.28
C THR A 64 6.88 -13.21 2.94
N GLU A 65 7.35 -13.97 3.93
CA GLU A 65 8.35 -15.03 3.73
C GLU A 65 7.71 -16.38 3.34
N SER A 66 6.40 -16.48 3.40
CA SER A 66 5.65 -17.71 3.11
C SER A 66 4.88 -17.58 1.80
N GLU A 67 4.40 -18.70 1.26
CA GLU A 67 3.54 -18.73 0.07
C GLU A 67 2.26 -17.90 0.25
N LEU A 68 1.64 -17.98 1.44
CA LEU A 68 0.50 -17.16 1.85
C LEU A 68 0.85 -16.38 3.10
N CYS A 69 0.52 -15.08 3.13
CA CYS A 69 0.66 -14.27 4.33
C CYS A 69 -0.30 -14.72 5.44
N SER A 70 -0.05 -14.30 6.67
CA SER A 70 -0.87 -14.65 7.85
C SER A 70 -2.36 -14.33 7.68
N ILE A 71 -2.69 -13.24 6.98
CA ILE A 71 -4.08 -12.87 6.68
C ILE A 71 -4.72 -13.88 5.72
N CYS A 72 -4.04 -14.19 4.61
CA CYS A 72 -4.58 -15.13 3.62
C CYS A 72 -4.62 -16.59 4.09
N ALA A 73 -3.77 -16.97 5.02
CA ALA A 73 -3.75 -18.30 5.64
C ALA A 73 -4.80 -18.47 6.75
N SER A 74 -5.35 -17.37 7.28
CA SER A 74 -6.32 -17.42 8.37
C SER A 74 -7.69 -17.92 7.89
N ALA A 75 -8.20 -18.96 8.54
CA ALA A 75 -9.54 -19.49 8.31
C ALA A 75 -10.67 -18.61 8.90
N GLN A 76 -10.32 -17.59 9.67
CA GLN A 76 -11.27 -16.67 10.31
C GLN A 76 -11.66 -15.48 9.42
N ARG A 77 -11.07 -15.38 8.23
CA ARG A 77 -11.35 -14.29 7.29
C ARG A 77 -12.61 -14.55 6.47
N ASP A 78 -13.38 -13.50 6.30
CA ASP A 78 -14.53 -13.53 5.37
C ASP A 78 -14.01 -13.56 3.92
N LEU A 79 -14.26 -14.66 3.23
CA LEU A 79 -13.82 -14.86 1.85
C LEU A 79 -14.67 -14.06 0.85
N THR A 80 -15.85 -13.61 1.28
CA THR A 80 -16.80 -12.92 0.41
C THR A 80 -16.46 -11.43 0.24
N GLN A 81 -15.59 -10.89 1.10
CA GLN A 81 -15.17 -9.48 1.07
C GLN A 81 -13.69 -9.34 0.69
N LEU A 82 -13.43 -8.56 -0.35
CA LEU A 82 -12.09 -8.25 -0.83
C LEU A 82 -11.84 -6.75 -0.78
N CYS A 83 -10.92 -6.31 0.08
CA CYS A 83 -10.47 -4.92 0.17
C CYS A 83 -9.26 -4.70 -0.74
N VAL A 84 -9.36 -3.77 -1.67
CA VAL A 84 -8.29 -3.42 -2.61
C VAL A 84 -7.59 -2.15 -2.13
N VAL A 85 -6.27 -2.22 -1.96
CA VAL A 85 -5.42 -1.15 -1.46
C VAL A 85 -4.23 -0.88 -2.38
N GLU A 86 -3.61 0.28 -2.29
CA GLU A 86 -2.46 0.64 -3.12
C GLU A 86 -1.15 0.04 -2.62
N SER A 87 -0.97 -0.08 -1.29
CA SER A 87 0.31 -0.47 -0.69
C SER A 87 0.16 -1.46 0.48
N PRO A 88 1.24 -2.17 0.84
CA PRO A 88 1.28 -2.96 2.08
C PRO A 88 1.01 -2.15 3.34
N ALA A 89 1.39 -0.88 3.37
CA ALA A 89 1.18 0.01 4.52
C ALA A 89 -0.32 0.25 4.77
N ASP A 90 -1.13 0.33 3.72
CA ASP A 90 -2.59 0.49 3.82
C ASP A 90 -3.23 -0.74 4.47
N VAL A 91 -2.75 -1.96 4.13
CA VAL A 91 -3.19 -3.19 4.81
C VAL A 91 -2.93 -3.10 6.31
N VAL A 92 -1.72 -2.69 6.69
CA VAL A 92 -1.35 -2.55 8.12
C VAL A 92 -2.26 -1.54 8.81
N ALA A 93 -2.52 -0.40 8.19
CA ALA A 93 -3.39 0.64 8.76
C ALA A 93 -4.83 0.14 8.96
N ILE A 94 -5.40 -0.56 7.96
CA ILE A 94 -6.76 -1.12 8.07
C ILE A 94 -6.82 -2.23 9.12
N GLU A 95 -5.83 -3.12 9.19
CA GLU A 95 -5.77 -4.16 10.21
C GLU A 95 -5.67 -3.58 11.63
N GLN A 96 -4.91 -2.52 11.83
CA GLN A 96 -4.80 -1.83 13.11
C GLN A 96 -6.13 -1.19 13.56
N SER A 97 -7.00 -0.81 12.62
CA SER A 97 -8.33 -0.30 12.95
C SER A 97 -9.26 -1.36 13.56
N GLY A 98 -8.99 -2.65 13.31
CA GLY A 98 -9.77 -3.78 13.78
C GLY A 98 -11.18 -3.90 13.19
N GLY A 99 -11.55 -3.03 12.26
CA GLY A 99 -12.89 -2.93 11.68
C GLY A 99 -13.15 -3.84 10.48
N PHE A 100 -12.13 -4.49 9.93
CA PHE A 100 -12.25 -5.31 8.72
C PHE A 100 -11.85 -6.77 8.96
N ARG A 101 -12.63 -7.70 8.44
CA ARG A 101 -12.43 -9.15 8.59
C ARG A 101 -12.30 -9.90 7.27
N GLY A 102 -12.37 -9.19 6.14
CA GLY A 102 -12.21 -9.76 4.81
C GLY A 102 -10.75 -10.02 4.42
N ARG A 103 -10.54 -10.27 3.14
CA ARG A 103 -9.23 -10.43 2.51
C ARG A 103 -8.81 -9.15 1.80
N TYR A 104 -7.54 -9.08 1.40
CA TYR A 104 -6.97 -7.94 0.69
C TYR A 104 -6.45 -8.32 -0.68
N PHE A 105 -6.33 -7.32 -1.54
CA PHE A 105 -5.50 -7.34 -2.73
C PHE A 105 -4.68 -6.05 -2.79
N VAL A 106 -3.35 -6.18 -2.90
CA VAL A 106 -2.42 -5.05 -2.88
C VAL A 106 -1.96 -4.77 -4.30
N LEU A 107 -2.28 -3.60 -4.81
CA LEU A 107 -1.95 -3.18 -6.18
C LEU A 107 -0.46 -2.93 -6.39
N MET A 108 0.26 -2.56 -5.32
CA MET A 108 1.65 -2.05 -5.34
C MET A 108 1.79 -0.73 -6.11
N GLY A 109 0.74 0.08 -6.13
CA GLY A 109 0.67 1.38 -6.79
C GLY A 109 -0.76 1.76 -7.16
N HIS A 110 -0.87 2.65 -8.13
CA HIS A 110 -2.12 3.12 -8.72
C HIS A 110 -1.94 3.34 -10.22
N LEU A 111 -3.01 3.46 -10.97
CA LEU A 111 -2.95 3.82 -12.39
C LEU A 111 -2.33 5.21 -12.55
N SER A 112 -1.26 5.31 -13.31
CA SER A 112 -0.57 6.57 -13.60
C SER A 112 -0.06 6.54 -15.04
N PRO A 113 -0.83 7.08 -15.99
CA PRO A 113 -0.38 7.18 -17.40
C PRO A 113 0.90 8.00 -17.56
N LEU A 114 1.11 9.00 -16.67
CA LEU A 114 2.31 9.85 -16.69
C LEU A 114 3.57 9.08 -16.29
N ASP A 115 3.44 8.12 -15.37
CA ASP A 115 4.54 7.28 -14.89
C ASP A 115 4.63 5.95 -15.65
N GLY A 116 3.74 5.72 -16.63
CA GLY A 116 3.67 4.49 -17.41
C GLY A 116 3.13 3.29 -16.63
N VAL A 117 2.41 3.52 -15.52
CA VAL A 117 1.80 2.47 -14.71
C VAL A 117 0.40 2.17 -15.23
N GLY A 118 0.25 1.03 -15.88
CA GLY A 118 -1.00 0.53 -16.41
C GLY A 118 -1.56 -0.66 -15.62
N PRO A 119 -2.61 -1.31 -16.16
CA PRO A 119 -3.24 -2.47 -15.54
C PRO A 119 -2.30 -3.65 -15.27
N ALA A 120 -1.35 -3.91 -16.16
CA ALA A 120 -0.41 -5.02 -16.04
C ALA A 120 0.53 -4.84 -14.84
N GLU A 121 1.06 -3.64 -14.64
CA GLU A 121 1.97 -3.31 -13.54
C GLU A 121 1.28 -3.45 -12.19
N LEU A 122 -0.04 -3.21 -12.13
CA LEU A 122 -0.86 -3.35 -10.92
C LEU A 122 -1.31 -4.79 -10.65
N GLY A 123 -1.00 -5.75 -11.54
CA GLY A 123 -1.40 -7.15 -11.39
C GLY A 123 -2.90 -7.35 -11.55
N LEU A 124 -3.53 -6.62 -12.47
CA LEU A 124 -4.99 -6.70 -12.64
C LEU A 124 -5.43 -8.02 -13.29
N ASP A 125 -4.53 -8.74 -13.95
CA ASP A 125 -4.83 -10.09 -14.43
C ASP A 125 -5.01 -11.07 -13.28
N GLU A 126 -4.14 -11.01 -12.25
CA GLU A 126 -4.28 -11.81 -11.02
C GLU A 126 -5.52 -11.40 -10.23
N PHE A 127 -5.81 -10.10 -10.18
CA PHE A 127 -7.01 -9.57 -9.55
C PHE A 127 -8.28 -10.13 -10.22
N GLU A 128 -8.37 -10.07 -11.54
CA GLU A 128 -9.52 -10.59 -12.28
C GLU A 128 -9.67 -12.10 -12.11
N GLN A 129 -8.56 -12.87 -12.12
CA GLN A 129 -8.59 -14.31 -11.84
C GLN A 129 -9.13 -14.61 -10.45
N LEU A 130 -8.71 -13.82 -9.44
CA LEU A 130 -9.21 -13.96 -8.07
C LEU A 130 -10.71 -13.70 -7.98
N LEU A 131 -11.23 -12.71 -8.68
CA LEU A 131 -12.66 -12.41 -8.73
C LEU A 131 -13.45 -13.53 -9.44
N ARG A 132 -12.90 -14.09 -10.52
CA ARG A 132 -13.53 -15.20 -11.27
C ARG A 132 -13.53 -16.52 -10.51
N ALA A 133 -12.72 -16.70 -9.48
CA ALA A 133 -12.73 -17.88 -8.61
C ALA A 133 -14.05 -18.06 -7.83
N GLY A 134 -14.89 -17.01 -7.75
CA GLY A 134 -16.28 -17.10 -7.29
C GLY A 134 -16.48 -17.06 -5.78
N GLU A 135 -15.42 -16.85 -4.98
CA GLU A 135 -15.53 -16.68 -3.53
C GLU A 135 -15.98 -15.26 -3.15
N VAL A 136 -15.51 -14.24 -3.89
CA VAL A 136 -15.76 -12.82 -3.62
C VAL A 136 -17.18 -12.44 -4.05
N ARG A 137 -17.87 -11.68 -3.21
CA ARG A 137 -19.18 -11.06 -3.49
C ARG A 137 -19.14 -9.54 -3.47
N GLU A 138 -18.24 -8.99 -2.69
CA GLU A 138 -18.06 -7.54 -2.57
C GLU A 138 -16.57 -7.16 -2.70
N VAL A 139 -16.28 -6.21 -3.60
CA VAL A 139 -15.00 -5.56 -3.74
C VAL A 139 -15.08 -4.19 -3.08
N ILE A 140 -14.27 -3.97 -2.05
CA ILE A 140 -14.18 -2.71 -1.32
C ILE A 140 -12.95 -1.98 -1.82
N LEU A 141 -13.15 -0.82 -2.46
CA LEU A 141 -12.09 -0.02 -3.03
C LEU A 141 -11.56 0.96 -1.98
N ALA A 142 -10.35 0.71 -1.49
CA ALA A 142 -9.67 1.47 -0.45
C ALA A 142 -8.36 2.10 -0.97
N THR A 143 -8.38 2.56 -2.23
CA THR A 143 -7.29 3.37 -2.79
C THR A 143 -7.31 4.77 -2.19
N ASN A 144 -6.18 5.47 -2.24
CA ASN A 144 -6.05 6.81 -1.69
C ASN A 144 -7.02 7.81 -2.37
N PRO A 145 -7.48 8.85 -1.66
CA PRO A 145 -8.37 9.88 -2.22
C PRO A 145 -7.59 10.93 -3.05
N THR A 146 -6.77 10.46 -3.97
CA THR A 146 -6.04 11.23 -4.98
C THR A 146 -6.71 11.07 -6.33
N ALA A 147 -6.40 11.92 -7.31
CA ALA A 147 -6.96 11.80 -8.66
C ALA A 147 -6.64 10.42 -9.28
N GLU A 148 -5.41 9.93 -9.10
CA GLU A 148 -4.95 8.63 -9.57
C GLU A 148 -5.64 7.49 -8.81
N GLY A 149 -5.79 7.61 -7.48
CA GLY A 149 -6.50 6.64 -6.65
C GLY A 149 -7.99 6.55 -6.98
N GLU A 150 -8.64 7.66 -7.29
CA GLU A 150 -10.04 7.69 -7.75
C GLU A 150 -10.20 7.06 -9.14
N ALA A 151 -9.29 7.38 -10.08
CA ALA A 151 -9.29 6.75 -11.41
C ALA A 151 -9.08 5.24 -11.32
N THR A 152 -8.17 4.80 -10.43
CA THR A 152 -7.93 3.39 -10.14
C THR A 152 -9.16 2.71 -9.55
N ALA A 153 -9.80 3.34 -8.54
CA ALA A 153 -11.04 2.84 -7.95
C ALA A 153 -12.15 2.70 -9.00
N HIS A 154 -12.32 3.70 -9.85
CA HIS A 154 -13.33 3.67 -10.91
C HIS A 154 -13.09 2.48 -11.87
N TYR A 155 -11.87 2.30 -12.34
CA TYR A 155 -11.52 1.20 -13.24
C TYR A 155 -11.80 -0.18 -12.60
N LEU A 156 -11.36 -0.37 -11.36
CA LEU A 156 -11.56 -1.63 -10.62
C LEU A 156 -13.04 -1.88 -10.29
N GLY A 157 -13.77 -0.81 -9.97
CA GLY A 157 -15.21 -0.87 -9.73
C GLY A 157 -15.97 -1.34 -10.97
N GLU A 158 -15.65 -0.78 -12.14
CA GLU A 158 -16.23 -1.22 -13.41
C GLU A 158 -15.92 -2.70 -13.72
N LEU A 159 -14.68 -3.14 -13.45
CA LEU A 159 -14.30 -4.53 -13.61
C LEU A 159 -15.12 -5.45 -12.71
N ALA A 160 -15.27 -5.12 -11.43
CA ALA A 160 -16.06 -5.89 -10.48
C ALA A 160 -17.54 -5.96 -10.89
N LEU A 161 -18.13 -4.82 -11.29
CA LEU A 161 -19.53 -4.76 -11.74
C LEU A 161 -19.76 -5.57 -13.00
N ARG A 162 -18.84 -5.59 -13.97
CA ARG A 162 -18.93 -6.45 -15.16
C ARG A 162 -18.94 -7.94 -14.83
N LEU A 163 -18.31 -8.32 -13.71
CA LEU A 163 -18.32 -9.69 -13.20
C LEU A 163 -19.54 -10.01 -12.31
N GLY A 164 -20.48 -9.06 -12.16
CA GLY A 164 -21.68 -9.23 -11.35
C GLY A 164 -21.46 -9.11 -9.84
N LEU A 165 -20.32 -8.53 -9.43
CA LEU A 165 -19.97 -8.35 -8.03
C LEU A 165 -20.43 -6.98 -7.53
N LYS A 166 -20.67 -6.85 -6.23
CA LYS A 166 -20.86 -5.56 -5.59
C LYS A 166 -19.52 -4.82 -5.50
N ALA A 167 -19.49 -3.56 -5.91
CA ALA A 167 -18.37 -2.67 -5.70
C ALA A 167 -18.76 -1.58 -4.71
N SER A 168 -17.93 -1.33 -3.72
CA SER A 168 -18.10 -0.26 -2.74
C SER A 168 -16.81 0.51 -2.54
N ARG A 169 -16.89 1.77 -2.11
CA ARG A 169 -15.77 2.65 -1.81
C ARG A 169 -15.74 2.91 -0.31
N ILE A 170 -14.55 2.99 0.29
CA ILE A 170 -14.46 3.48 1.67
C ILE A 170 -15.03 4.90 1.72
N ALA A 171 -15.75 5.20 2.79
CA ALA A 171 -16.38 6.51 2.96
C ALA A 171 -15.34 7.61 3.14
N HIS A 172 -15.55 8.74 2.49
CA HIS A 172 -14.85 9.98 2.79
C HIS A 172 -15.59 10.70 3.90
N GLY A 173 -14.89 11.19 4.92
CA GLY A 173 -15.55 11.82 6.05
C GLY A 173 -14.69 12.76 6.85
N VAL A 174 -15.37 13.54 7.69
CA VAL A 174 -14.72 14.39 8.70
C VAL A 174 -14.08 13.50 9.75
N PRO A 175 -12.81 13.76 10.17
CA PRO A 175 -12.17 12.99 11.20
C PRO A 175 -12.94 13.01 12.52
N VAL A 176 -13.12 11.86 13.13
CA VAL A 176 -13.79 11.76 14.45
C VAL A 176 -12.96 12.47 15.51
N GLY A 177 -13.60 13.35 16.30
CA GLY A 177 -12.95 14.14 17.36
C GLY A 177 -12.32 15.45 16.88
N GLY A 178 -12.44 15.77 15.57
CA GLY A 178 -12.05 17.08 15.04
C GLY A 178 -13.18 18.11 15.04
N GLU A 179 -12.86 19.39 15.06
CA GLU A 179 -13.79 20.48 14.90
C GLU A 179 -13.91 20.86 13.41
N LEU A 180 -15.16 21.12 12.94
CA LEU A 180 -15.42 21.37 11.51
C LEU A 180 -14.65 22.56 10.94
N GLU A 181 -14.33 23.56 11.77
CA GLU A 181 -13.63 24.78 11.35
C GLU A 181 -12.17 24.52 10.91
N TYR A 182 -11.57 23.38 11.35
CA TYR A 182 -10.21 22.99 10.97
C TYR A 182 -10.16 22.01 9.81
N VAL A 183 -11.31 21.59 9.30
CA VAL A 183 -11.38 20.66 8.16
C VAL A 183 -11.34 21.46 6.85
N ASP A 184 -10.52 21.02 5.92
CA ASP A 184 -10.44 21.66 4.61
C ASP A 184 -11.77 21.57 3.83
N GLY A 185 -11.99 22.57 2.96
CA GLY A 185 -13.25 22.69 2.23
C GLY A 185 -13.56 21.52 1.29
N GLY A 186 -12.52 20.86 0.76
CA GLY A 186 -12.68 19.67 -0.10
C GLY A 186 -13.25 18.49 0.69
N THR A 187 -12.66 18.19 1.84
CA THR A 187 -13.13 17.15 2.76
C THR A 187 -14.57 17.42 3.21
N LEU A 188 -14.91 18.67 3.55
CA LEU A 188 -16.29 19.04 3.92
C LEU A 188 -17.27 18.85 2.76
N ALA A 189 -16.90 19.22 1.54
CA ALA A 189 -17.73 19.03 0.36
C ALA A 189 -18.01 17.54 0.10
N HIS A 190 -16.99 16.68 0.19
CA HIS A 190 -17.15 15.24 0.06
C HIS A 190 -18.03 14.64 1.16
N ALA A 191 -17.83 15.06 2.41
CA ALA A 191 -18.63 14.60 3.54
C ALA A 191 -20.11 14.98 3.38
N LEU A 192 -20.40 16.21 2.91
CA LEU A 192 -21.77 16.66 2.63
C LEU A 192 -22.41 15.91 1.45
N ALA A 193 -21.64 15.61 0.41
CA ALA A 193 -22.14 14.82 -0.72
C ALA A 193 -22.45 13.37 -0.31
N GLY A 194 -21.59 12.76 0.52
CA GLY A 194 -21.73 11.39 1.03
C GLY A 194 -22.58 11.27 2.30
N ARG A 195 -23.32 12.31 2.72
CA ARG A 195 -24.12 12.29 3.95
C ARG A 195 -25.15 11.17 3.98
N THR A 196 -25.27 10.51 5.12
CA THR A 196 -26.27 9.46 5.37
C THR A 196 -27.44 9.97 6.18
N SER A 197 -28.62 9.34 6.02
CA SER A 197 -29.80 9.66 6.82
C SER A 197 -29.60 9.24 8.27
N VAL A 198 -30.02 10.08 9.20
CA VAL A 198 -30.11 9.73 10.62
C VAL A 198 -31.42 8.96 10.81
N SER A 199 -31.33 7.71 11.23
CA SER A 199 -32.47 6.85 11.59
C SER A 199 -32.75 6.89 13.09
#